data_3a0766775923391d3c97a1fe8f48b344
#
_entry.id   3a0766775923391d3c97a1fe8f48b344
#
_cell.length_a   1.000
_cell.length_b   1.000
_cell.length_c   1.000
_cell.angle_alpha   90.00
_cell.angle_beta   90.00
_cell.angle_gamma   90.00
#
_symmetry.space_group_name_H-M   'P 1'
#
loop_
_entity.id
_entity.type
_entity.pdbx_description
1 polymer ?
#
loop_
_entity_poly.entity_id
_entity_poly.type
_entity_poly.pdbx_seq_one_letter_code
_entity_poly.pdbx_strand_id
1 'polypeptide(L)'
;MFCQLDTLRQCLPSSVRPTLEQLPESLDETYERIVVDIKKANKGQAYRMLQCLAVAIRPLSVAELAELLAFEFDATKGGIPKLNADWRWEDHEQAVLSTCSSLITIIPADYNSNSPIVQFSHFSVKEFLMSDRLSTLSKDISRYHIVLEDANTLIASACLGVLLQDPVDENGPATAPLARYAAEYWVTHAHVEDVASRVCDGMERLFDPDRPYLSAWVKLFDIDTHPWSQDSQMKIQAGAAPLYYAARCGFHEMAEHLVLRYPQYTNAISGASGTALHTASCAGHIAVVRSLLKCGADVDAPGRWNMSPLQLASTSGYVDVVECLLDHGADPNFRDDGNYFTPLRLAAVWGCLDIVRVLLERHADPNTQDKDGRTAMHGALLYGVPKRDYPQIIRLLLKYGANVNARDNLRRTPLHLVSGSLSSNHGLSVRLEIARILLLHGADVGAEDEEGRTPLQGALASEQAGIAQLLSEYCSK
;
A
#
# COMPACT_ATOMS: atom_id res chain seq x y z
N MET A 1 -23.24 2.44 -29.44
CA MET A 1 -23.15 2.98 -30.83
C MET A 1 -22.29 2.09 -31.74
N PHE A 2 -21.03 1.73 -31.40
CA PHE A 2 -20.20 0.84 -32.26
C PHE A 2 -20.82 -0.53 -32.54
N CYS A 3 -21.31 -1.24 -31.51
CA CYS A 3 -21.98 -2.55 -31.71
C CYS A 3 -23.24 -2.45 -32.59
N GLN A 4 -23.97 -1.34 -32.54
CA GLN A 4 -25.13 -1.09 -33.38
C GLN A 4 -24.73 -0.82 -34.83
N LEU A 5 -23.58 -0.13 -35.05
CA LEU A 5 -23.06 0.14 -36.38
C LEU A 5 -22.53 -1.12 -37.07
N ASP A 6 -21.93 -2.07 -36.33
CA ASP A 6 -21.45 -3.32 -36.90
C ASP A 6 -22.60 -4.22 -37.35
N THR A 7 -23.73 -4.23 -36.63
CA THR A 7 -24.94 -4.93 -37.06
C THR A 7 -25.46 -4.36 -38.39
N LEU A 8 -25.44 -3.04 -38.55
CA LEU A 8 -25.87 -2.39 -39.77
C LEU A 8 -24.90 -2.59 -40.94
N ARG A 9 -23.58 -2.67 -40.69
CA ARG A 9 -22.57 -2.95 -41.73
C ARG A 9 -22.73 -4.30 -42.42
N GLN A 10 -23.29 -5.28 -41.69
CA GLN A 10 -23.50 -6.63 -42.20
C GLN A 10 -24.86 -6.80 -42.88
N CYS A 11 -25.74 -5.81 -42.89
CA CYS A 11 -27.06 -5.89 -43.48
C CYS A 11 -27.06 -5.60 -44.98
N LEU A 12 -27.87 -6.32 -45.72
CA LEU A 12 -28.23 -5.98 -47.10
C LEU A 12 -29.00 -4.63 -47.12
N PRO A 13 -28.87 -3.79 -48.15
CA PRO A 13 -29.54 -2.49 -48.22
C PRO A 13 -31.08 -2.58 -47.98
N SER A 14 -31.73 -3.64 -48.42
CA SER A 14 -33.16 -3.88 -48.20
C SER A 14 -33.57 -4.16 -46.77
N SER A 15 -32.64 -4.62 -45.93
CA SER A 15 -32.88 -4.96 -44.52
C SER A 15 -32.42 -3.92 -43.52
N VAL A 16 -31.78 -2.83 -44.00
CA VAL A 16 -31.28 -1.78 -43.12
C VAL A 16 -32.39 -1.10 -42.33
N ARG A 17 -33.51 -0.77 -42.94
CA ARG A 17 -34.61 -0.08 -42.25
C ARG A 17 -35.33 -0.98 -41.22
N PRO A 18 -35.69 -2.23 -41.53
CA PRO A 18 -36.21 -3.16 -40.50
C PRO A 18 -35.22 -3.42 -39.36
N THR A 19 -33.93 -3.46 -39.67
CA THR A 19 -32.87 -3.65 -38.63
C THR A 19 -32.74 -2.41 -37.75
N LEU A 20 -32.86 -1.21 -38.28
CA LEU A 20 -32.88 0.05 -37.52
C LEU A 20 -34.08 0.10 -36.54
N GLU A 21 -35.25 -0.33 -36.96
CA GLU A 21 -36.47 -0.38 -36.14
C GLU A 21 -36.37 -1.43 -34.99
N GLN A 22 -35.47 -2.40 -35.13
CA GLN A 22 -35.20 -3.44 -34.12
C GLN A 22 -34.01 -3.15 -33.23
N LEU A 23 -33.32 -2.00 -33.43
CA LEU A 23 -32.22 -1.62 -32.58
C LEU A 23 -32.71 -1.34 -31.15
N PRO A 24 -31.94 -1.73 -30.12
CA PRO A 24 -32.26 -1.43 -28.74
C PRO A 24 -32.33 0.07 -28.48
N GLU A 25 -33.28 0.50 -27.66
CA GLU A 25 -33.43 1.91 -27.28
C GLU A 25 -32.32 2.37 -26.31
N SER A 26 -31.73 1.44 -25.58
CA SER A 26 -30.70 1.72 -24.60
C SER A 26 -29.43 0.88 -24.80
N LEU A 27 -28.32 1.32 -24.23
CA LEU A 27 -27.07 0.56 -24.18
C LEU A 27 -27.25 -0.75 -23.36
N ASP A 28 -28.03 -0.69 -22.29
CA ASP A 28 -28.29 -1.84 -21.44
C ASP A 28 -29.00 -2.96 -22.23
N GLU A 29 -30.03 -2.63 -22.99
CA GLU A 29 -30.72 -3.60 -23.86
C GLU A 29 -29.77 -4.16 -24.92
N THR A 30 -28.84 -3.36 -25.43
CA THR A 30 -27.81 -3.84 -26.34
C THR A 30 -26.92 -4.87 -25.67
N TYR A 31 -26.47 -4.61 -24.43
CA TYR A 31 -25.63 -5.54 -23.67
C TYR A 31 -26.39 -6.81 -23.27
N GLU A 32 -27.67 -6.70 -22.89
CA GLU A 32 -28.54 -7.84 -22.62
C GLU A 32 -28.60 -8.79 -23.81
N ARG A 33 -28.80 -8.26 -25.04
CA ARG A 33 -28.80 -9.09 -26.27
C ARG A 33 -27.44 -9.75 -26.51
N ILE A 34 -26.34 -9.00 -26.35
CA ILE A 34 -24.99 -9.54 -26.57
C ILE A 34 -24.70 -10.70 -25.60
N VAL A 35 -25.04 -10.58 -24.30
CA VAL A 35 -24.76 -11.66 -23.34
C VAL A 35 -25.64 -12.88 -23.56
N VAL A 36 -26.87 -12.73 -24.08
CA VAL A 36 -27.75 -13.83 -24.46
C VAL A 36 -27.20 -14.60 -25.67
N ASP A 37 -26.65 -13.86 -26.65
CA ASP A 37 -26.12 -14.41 -27.91
C ASP A 37 -24.78 -15.15 -27.74
N ILE A 38 -24.13 -15.04 -26.57
CA ILE A 38 -22.92 -15.84 -26.28
C ILE A 38 -23.25 -17.33 -26.44
N LYS A 39 -22.46 -18.01 -27.29
CA LYS A 39 -22.60 -19.43 -27.54
C LYS A 39 -22.64 -20.24 -26.24
N LYS A 40 -23.59 -21.17 -26.12
CA LYS A 40 -23.79 -21.98 -24.90
C LYS A 40 -22.50 -22.66 -24.41
N ALA A 41 -21.65 -23.14 -25.32
CA ALA A 41 -20.37 -23.75 -24.99
C ALA A 41 -19.39 -22.77 -24.33
N ASN A 42 -19.46 -21.47 -24.64
CA ASN A 42 -18.53 -20.45 -24.20
C ASN A 42 -19.05 -19.67 -22.98
N LYS A 43 -20.32 -19.85 -22.56
CA LYS A 43 -20.93 -19.03 -21.49
C LYS A 43 -20.13 -19.03 -20.19
N GLY A 44 -19.60 -20.19 -19.79
CA GLY A 44 -18.79 -20.28 -18.55
C GLY A 44 -17.44 -19.54 -18.63
N GLN A 45 -16.75 -19.71 -19.76
CA GLN A 45 -15.45 -19.02 -19.98
C GLN A 45 -15.64 -17.51 -20.18
N ALA A 46 -16.70 -17.11 -20.92
CA ALA A 46 -17.05 -15.70 -21.10
C ALA A 46 -17.31 -15.02 -19.75
N TYR A 47 -18.07 -15.65 -18.87
CA TYR A 47 -18.36 -15.11 -17.55
C TYR A 47 -17.09 -14.95 -16.72
N ARG A 48 -16.23 -15.97 -16.66
CA ARG A 48 -14.94 -15.89 -15.95
C ARG A 48 -14.04 -14.78 -16.49
N MET A 49 -13.96 -14.66 -17.81
CA MET A 49 -13.19 -13.62 -18.48
C MET A 49 -13.69 -12.21 -18.09
N LEU A 50 -15.01 -12.01 -18.13
CA LEU A 50 -15.63 -10.73 -17.77
C LEU A 50 -15.42 -10.42 -16.28
N GLN A 51 -15.49 -11.43 -15.40
CA GLN A 51 -15.14 -11.28 -13.98
C GLN A 51 -13.68 -10.81 -13.81
N CYS A 52 -12.72 -11.49 -14.46
CA CYS A 52 -11.31 -11.11 -14.38
C CYS A 52 -11.09 -9.68 -14.86
N LEU A 53 -11.65 -9.29 -15.99
CA LEU A 53 -11.50 -7.94 -16.53
C LEU A 53 -12.15 -6.86 -15.65
N ALA A 54 -13.24 -7.20 -14.95
CA ALA A 54 -13.95 -6.26 -14.08
C ALA A 54 -13.14 -5.87 -12.84
N VAL A 55 -12.32 -6.79 -12.29
CA VAL A 55 -11.61 -6.58 -11.03
C VAL A 55 -10.08 -6.50 -11.18
N ALA A 56 -9.54 -6.72 -12.37
CA ALA A 56 -8.10 -6.60 -12.62
C ALA A 56 -7.57 -5.22 -12.20
N ILE A 57 -6.49 -5.19 -11.44
CA ILE A 57 -5.86 -3.96 -10.92
C ILE A 57 -5.17 -3.17 -12.04
N ARG A 58 -4.61 -3.87 -13.02
CA ARG A 58 -4.12 -3.31 -14.28
C ARG A 58 -4.69 -4.10 -15.46
N PRO A 59 -4.67 -3.53 -16.66
CA PRO A 59 -5.05 -4.29 -17.84
C PRO A 59 -4.25 -5.59 -17.95
N LEU A 60 -4.95 -6.70 -18.20
CA LEU A 60 -4.33 -8.00 -18.40
C LEU A 60 -3.86 -8.13 -19.85
N SER A 61 -2.69 -8.73 -20.05
CA SER A 61 -2.29 -9.12 -21.38
C SER A 61 -3.15 -10.30 -21.87
N VAL A 62 -3.18 -10.49 -23.19
CA VAL A 62 -3.91 -11.62 -23.79
C VAL A 62 -3.41 -12.95 -23.23
N ALA A 63 -2.09 -13.10 -23.05
CA ALA A 63 -1.47 -14.31 -22.51
C ALA A 63 -1.82 -14.53 -21.03
N GLU A 64 -1.83 -13.48 -20.20
CA GLU A 64 -2.25 -13.56 -18.79
C GLU A 64 -3.71 -13.98 -18.66
N LEU A 65 -4.58 -13.40 -19.46
CA LEU A 65 -6.00 -13.74 -19.46
C LEU A 65 -6.25 -15.16 -19.96
N ALA A 66 -5.56 -15.59 -21.02
CA ALA A 66 -5.64 -16.95 -21.54
C ALA A 66 -5.20 -17.99 -20.49
N GLU A 67 -4.15 -17.69 -19.72
CA GLU A 67 -3.71 -18.56 -18.63
C GLU A 67 -4.72 -18.62 -17.48
N LEU A 68 -5.33 -17.48 -17.10
CA LEU A 68 -6.43 -17.44 -16.13
C LEU A 68 -7.60 -18.36 -16.54
N LEU A 69 -7.93 -18.38 -17.82
CA LEU A 69 -9.01 -19.22 -18.37
C LEU A 69 -8.65 -20.72 -18.44
N ALA A 70 -7.36 -21.06 -18.39
CA ALA A 70 -6.87 -22.43 -18.36
C ALA A 70 -6.93 -23.10 -16.97
N PHE A 71 -7.30 -22.35 -15.91
CA PHE A 71 -7.50 -22.92 -14.58
C PHE A 71 -8.83 -23.64 -14.45
N GLU A 72 -8.79 -24.84 -13.86
CA GLU A 72 -9.97 -25.63 -13.48
C GLU A 72 -10.39 -25.27 -12.06
N PHE A 73 -11.49 -24.54 -11.93
CA PHE A 73 -12.09 -24.16 -10.65
C PHE A 73 -13.14 -25.22 -10.25
N ASP A 74 -12.82 -26.03 -9.24
CA ASP A 74 -13.77 -27.00 -8.69
C ASP A 74 -14.72 -26.28 -7.71
N ALA A 75 -15.95 -26.04 -8.15
CA ALA A 75 -16.98 -25.37 -7.35
C ALA A 75 -17.38 -26.16 -6.07
N THR A 76 -16.99 -27.43 -5.96
CA THR A 76 -17.45 -28.32 -4.88
C THR A 76 -16.45 -28.46 -3.74
N LYS A 77 -15.19 -28.05 -3.90
CA LYS A 77 -14.12 -28.38 -2.95
C LYS A 77 -13.38 -27.20 -2.34
N GLY A 78 -13.68 -25.95 -2.70
CA GLY A 78 -12.98 -24.79 -2.13
C GLY A 78 -11.44 -24.85 -2.22
N GLY A 79 -10.91 -25.75 -3.06
CA GLY A 79 -9.48 -26.01 -3.19
C GLY A 79 -8.80 -25.08 -4.20
N ILE A 80 -7.47 -25.09 -4.17
CA ILE A 80 -6.63 -24.33 -5.10
C ILE A 80 -6.90 -24.85 -6.52
N PRO A 81 -7.25 -23.97 -7.48
CA PRO A 81 -7.51 -24.38 -8.85
C PRO A 81 -6.24 -24.94 -9.48
N LYS A 82 -6.40 -25.96 -10.29
CA LYS A 82 -5.30 -26.59 -11.01
C LYS A 82 -5.23 -26.04 -12.42
N LEU A 83 -4.01 -25.72 -12.86
CA LEU A 83 -3.78 -25.37 -14.24
C LEU A 83 -3.96 -26.63 -15.11
N ASN A 84 -4.89 -26.59 -16.05
CA ASN A 84 -5.08 -27.65 -17.02
C ASN A 84 -4.26 -27.33 -18.28
N ALA A 85 -3.18 -28.07 -18.50
CA ALA A 85 -2.28 -27.85 -19.64
C ALA A 85 -3.00 -28.03 -20.99
N ASP A 86 -3.99 -28.92 -21.05
CA ASP A 86 -4.77 -29.18 -22.28
C ASP A 86 -5.72 -28.03 -22.64
N TRP A 87 -5.97 -27.12 -21.69
CA TRP A 87 -6.79 -25.93 -21.91
C TRP A 87 -5.95 -24.70 -22.30
N ARG A 88 -4.65 -24.83 -22.40
CA ARG A 88 -3.78 -23.78 -22.94
C ARG A 88 -4.00 -23.67 -24.44
N TRP A 89 -4.36 -22.48 -24.87
CA TRP A 89 -4.64 -22.18 -26.26
C TRP A 89 -3.33 -21.91 -27.01
N GLU A 90 -3.18 -22.47 -28.23
CA GLU A 90 -2.03 -22.15 -29.11
C GLU A 90 -2.12 -20.71 -29.63
N ASP A 91 -3.36 -20.25 -29.97
CA ASP A 91 -3.63 -18.87 -30.36
C ASP A 91 -4.49 -18.19 -29.27
N HIS A 92 -3.79 -17.45 -28.38
CA HIS A 92 -4.41 -16.76 -27.26
C HIS A 92 -5.38 -15.65 -27.69
N GLU A 93 -5.07 -14.91 -28.77
CA GLU A 93 -5.92 -13.82 -29.25
C GLU A 93 -7.24 -14.34 -29.81
N GLN A 94 -7.17 -15.37 -30.67
CA GLN A 94 -8.36 -15.98 -31.23
C GLN A 94 -9.22 -16.62 -30.15
N ALA A 95 -8.62 -17.22 -29.13
CA ALA A 95 -9.32 -17.78 -27.99
C ALA A 95 -10.14 -16.72 -27.24
N VAL A 96 -9.50 -15.62 -26.86
CA VAL A 96 -10.13 -14.51 -26.13
C VAL A 96 -11.25 -13.90 -26.98
N LEU A 97 -10.99 -13.57 -28.25
CA LEU A 97 -11.98 -12.97 -29.17
C LEU A 97 -13.16 -13.92 -29.48
N SER A 98 -12.92 -15.23 -29.62
CA SER A 98 -14.00 -16.18 -29.89
C SER A 98 -14.99 -16.34 -28.73
N THR A 99 -14.56 -15.93 -27.53
CA THR A 99 -15.36 -16.06 -26.31
C THR A 99 -16.37 -14.92 -26.17
N CYS A 100 -16.00 -13.67 -26.42
CA CYS A 100 -16.88 -12.50 -26.21
C CYS A 100 -16.42 -11.24 -26.96
N SER A 101 -16.27 -11.32 -28.30
CA SER A 101 -15.68 -10.25 -29.13
C SER A 101 -16.41 -8.91 -29.09
N SER A 102 -17.72 -8.89 -28.78
CA SER A 102 -18.51 -7.65 -28.80
C SER A 102 -18.38 -6.80 -27.54
N LEU A 103 -18.00 -7.40 -26.41
CA LEU A 103 -17.87 -6.70 -25.11
C LEU A 103 -16.44 -6.33 -24.77
N ILE A 104 -15.46 -6.87 -25.48
CA ILE A 104 -14.04 -6.66 -25.24
C ILE A 104 -13.33 -6.18 -26.49
N THR A 105 -12.17 -5.57 -26.28
CA THR A 105 -11.24 -5.19 -27.34
C THR A 105 -9.81 -5.54 -26.95
N ILE A 106 -9.02 -5.92 -27.95
CA ILE A 106 -7.59 -6.12 -27.79
C ILE A 106 -6.88 -4.87 -28.31
N ILE A 107 -6.09 -4.27 -27.46
CA ILE A 107 -5.22 -3.15 -27.82
C ILE A 107 -3.85 -3.73 -28.14
N PRO A 108 -3.32 -3.44 -29.34
CA PRO A 108 -1.97 -3.89 -29.71
C PRO A 108 -0.93 -3.37 -28.74
N ALA A 109 0.18 -4.10 -28.61
CA ALA A 109 1.34 -3.66 -27.87
C ALA A 109 1.84 -2.30 -28.40
N ASP A 110 2.14 -1.37 -27.51
CA ASP A 110 2.77 -0.10 -27.82
C ASP A 110 4.22 -0.06 -27.31
N TYR A 111 4.89 1.10 -27.46
CA TYR A 111 6.28 1.27 -27.01
C TYR A 111 6.49 1.04 -25.50
N ASN A 112 5.42 1.06 -24.68
CA ASN A 112 5.46 0.89 -23.24
C ASN A 112 4.98 -0.50 -22.79
N SER A 113 4.26 -1.24 -23.62
CA SER A 113 3.75 -2.59 -23.33
C SER A 113 4.29 -3.60 -24.36
N ASN A 114 5.04 -4.61 -23.91
CA ASN A 114 5.61 -5.65 -24.79
C ASN A 114 4.58 -6.67 -25.30
N SER A 115 3.32 -6.59 -24.89
CA SER A 115 2.28 -7.57 -25.23
C SER A 115 0.91 -6.89 -25.39
N PRO A 116 0.03 -7.40 -26.27
CA PRO A 116 -1.32 -6.89 -26.45
C PRO A 116 -2.11 -7.08 -25.15
N ILE A 117 -2.96 -6.09 -24.82
CA ILE A 117 -3.80 -6.07 -23.61
C ILE A 117 -5.28 -6.21 -23.95
N VAL A 118 -6.03 -6.79 -23.03
CA VAL A 118 -7.50 -6.95 -23.15
C VAL A 118 -8.20 -5.96 -22.24
N GLN A 119 -9.24 -5.31 -22.76
CA GLN A 119 -10.09 -4.45 -21.96
C GLN A 119 -11.54 -4.49 -22.44
N PHE A 120 -12.45 -3.95 -21.66
CA PHE A 120 -13.83 -3.74 -22.13
C PHE A 120 -13.85 -2.77 -23.33
N SER A 121 -14.71 -3.06 -24.30
CA SER A 121 -14.90 -2.20 -25.48
C SER A 121 -15.41 -0.81 -25.12
N HIS A 122 -16.10 -0.67 -23.98
CA HIS A 122 -16.55 0.58 -23.40
C HIS A 122 -16.69 0.42 -21.87
N PHE A 123 -16.46 1.52 -21.12
CA PHE A 123 -16.53 1.50 -19.64
C PHE A 123 -17.92 1.10 -19.13
N SER A 124 -19.00 1.46 -19.82
CA SER A 124 -20.37 1.11 -19.44
C SER A 124 -20.68 -0.39 -19.49
N VAL A 125 -19.84 -1.20 -20.15
CA VAL A 125 -19.95 -2.68 -20.09
C VAL A 125 -19.68 -3.17 -18.67
N LYS A 126 -18.63 -2.64 -18.03
CA LYS A 126 -18.31 -2.96 -16.63
C LYS A 126 -19.44 -2.53 -15.70
N GLU A 127 -19.94 -1.29 -15.86
CA GLU A 127 -21.05 -0.77 -15.05
C GLU A 127 -22.31 -1.62 -15.19
N PHE A 128 -22.65 -2.02 -16.42
CA PHE A 128 -23.77 -2.91 -16.70
C PHE A 128 -23.61 -4.26 -15.99
N LEU A 129 -22.46 -4.93 -16.14
CA LEU A 129 -22.21 -6.25 -15.55
C LEU A 129 -22.20 -6.24 -14.02
N MET A 130 -21.84 -5.10 -13.38
CA MET A 130 -21.81 -4.94 -11.93
C MET A 130 -23.10 -4.34 -11.36
N SER A 131 -24.08 -4.01 -12.19
CA SER A 131 -25.34 -3.40 -11.77
C SER A 131 -26.26 -4.40 -11.08
N ASP A 132 -26.81 -4.06 -9.92
CA ASP A 132 -27.81 -4.85 -9.19
C ASP A 132 -29.06 -5.13 -10.04
N ARG A 133 -29.37 -4.26 -10.99
CA ARG A 133 -30.44 -4.49 -11.97
C ARG A 133 -30.25 -5.81 -12.71
N LEU A 134 -29.01 -6.16 -13.07
CA LEU A 134 -28.72 -7.38 -13.81
C LEU A 134 -29.13 -8.64 -13.04
N SER A 135 -28.99 -8.61 -11.71
CA SER A 135 -29.37 -9.74 -10.84
C SER A 135 -30.87 -10.03 -10.88
N THR A 136 -31.71 -9.04 -11.23
CA THR A 136 -33.18 -9.15 -11.24
C THR A 136 -33.75 -9.59 -12.59
N LEU A 137 -32.92 -9.66 -13.64
CA LEU A 137 -33.32 -10.06 -14.98
C LEU A 137 -33.45 -11.58 -15.12
N SER A 138 -33.79 -12.05 -16.34
CA SER A 138 -33.91 -13.48 -16.63
C SER A 138 -32.65 -14.26 -16.28
N LYS A 139 -32.77 -15.55 -15.95
CA LYS A 139 -31.65 -16.43 -15.55
C LYS A 139 -30.51 -16.46 -16.57
N ASP A 140 -30.80 -16.28 -17.83
CA ASP A 140 -29.79 -16.27 -18.91
C ASP A 140 -28.93 -14.99 -18.88
N ILE A 141 -29.48 -13.89 -18.38
CA ILE A 141 -28.80 -12.59 -18.25
C ILE A 141 -28.20 -12.44 -16.86
N SER A 142 -28.98 -12.72 -15.81
CA SER A 142 -28.55 -12.52 -14.41
C SER A 142 -27.31 -13.35 -14.04
N ARG A 143 -27.04 -14.45 -14.74
CA ARG A 143 -25.80 -15.24 -14.59
C ARG A 143 -24.51 -14.45 -14.86
N TYR A 144 -24.60 -13.34 -15.62
CA TYR A 144 -23.46 -12.46 -15.92
C TYR A 144 -23.29 -11.33 -14.90
N HIS A 145 -24.17 -11.24 -13.89
CA HIS A 145 -23.98 -10.30 -12.80
C HIS A 145 -22.70 -10.62 -12.06
N ILE A 146 -21.80 -9.63 -11.99
CA ILE A 146 -20.49 -9.78 -11.36
C ILE A 146 -20.56 -9.29 -9.93
N VAL A 147 -20.39 -10.21 -8.99
CA VAL A 147 -20.20 -9.95 -7.57
C VAL A 147 -18.70 -9.76 -7.34
N LEU A 148 -18.31 -8.66 -6.70
CA LEU A 148 -16.90 -8.29 -6.50
C LEU A 148 -16.12 -9.35 -5.73
N GLU A 149 -16.70 -9.90 -4.68
CA GLU A 149 -16.10 -10.95 -3.87
C GLU A 149 -15.79 -12.21 -4.69
N ASP A 150 -16.76 -12.69 -5.47
CA ASP A 150 -16.59 -13.89 -6.29
C ASP A 150 -15.55 -13.70 -7.39
N ALA A 151 -15.54 -12.52 -8.03
CA ALA A 151 -14.56 -12.18 -9.06
C ALA A 151 -13.14 -12.04 -8.49
N ASN A 152 -12.98 -11.41 -7.33
CA ASN A 152 -11.69 -11.31 -6.65
C ASN A 152 -11.23 -12.67 -6.10
N THR A 153 -12.14 -13.50 -5.58
CA THR A 153 -11.84 -14.88 -5.16
C THR A 153 -11.30 -15.70 -6.33
N LEU A 154 -11.92 -15.58 -7.51
CA LEU A 154 -11.49 -16.27 -8.71
C LEU A 154 -10.05 -15.88 -9.11
N ILE A 155 -9.75 -14.58 -9.19
CA ILE A 155 -8.39 -14.11 -9.54
C ILE A 155 -7.40 -14.48 -8.45
N ALA A 156 -7.70 -14.24 -7.17
CA ALA A 156 -6.80 -14.58 -6.06
C ALA A 156 -6.47 -16.08 -6.05
N SER A 157 -7.48 -16.94 -6.26
CA SER A 157 -7.29 -18.40 -6.34
C SER A 157 -6.39 -18.80 -7.52
N ALA A 158 -6.60 -18.21 -8.70
CA ALA A 158 -5.75 -18.47 -9.87
C ALA A 158 -4.31 -17.99 -9.63
N CYS A 159 -4.13 -16.81 -9.06
CA CYS A 159 -2.82 -16.28 -8.69
C CYS A 159 -2.09 -17.22 -7.73
N LEU A 160 -2.75 -17.66 -6.67
CA LEU A 160 -2.21 -18.67 -5.75
C LEU A 160 -1.91 -19.97 -6.46
N GLY A 161 -2.79 -20.43 -7.39
CA GLY A 161 -2.57 -21.61 -8.20
C GLY A 161 -1.28 -21.54 -9.04
N VAL A 162 -0.92 -20.36 -9.56
CA VAL A 162 0.37 -20.14 -10.24
C VAL A 162 1.53 -20.16 -9.27
N LEU A 163 1.44 -19.43 -8.15
CA LEU A 163 2.53 -19.29 -7.17
C LEU A 163 2.84 -20.60 -6.44
N LEU A 164 1.91 -21.53 -6.41
CA LEU A 164 2.04 -22.86 -5.79
C LEU A 164 2.43 -23.96 -6.77
N GLN A 165 2.79 -23.63 -8.00
CA GLN A 165 3.41 -24.60 -8.93
C GLN A 165 4.81 -24.94 -8.44
N ASP A 166 5.15 -26.23 -8.45
CA ASP A 166 6.50 -26.65 -8.11
C ASP A 166 7.48 -26.08 -9.14
N PRO A 167 8.61 -25.49 -8.70
CA PRO A 167 9.63 -25.00 -9.60
C PRO A 167 10.32 -26.19 -10.26
N VAL A 168 9.80 -26.65 -11.41
CA VAL A 168 10.30 -27.83 -12.14
C VAL A 168 11.62 -27.55 -12.85
N ASP A 169 11.95 -26.28 -13.10
CA ASP A 169 13.18 -25.85 -13.75
C ASP A 169 13.82 -24.64 -13.05
N GLU A 170 15.11 -24.37 -13.33
CA GLU A 170 15.82 -23.18 -12.82
C GLU A 170 15.14 -21.84 -13.12
N ASN A 171 14.15 -21.84 -14.03
CA ASN A 171 13.30 -20.69 -14.37
C ASN A 171 11.97 -20.65 -13.61
N GLY A 172 11.57 -21.69 -12.90
CA GLY A 172 10.42 -21.74 -11.99
C GLY A 172 9.11 -21.12 -12.54
N PRO A 173 8.18 -20.70 -11.66
CA PRO A 173 6.95 -20.02 -12.05
C PRO A 173 7.18 -18.70 -12.81
N ALA A 174 8.39 -18.16 -12.85
CA ALA A 174 8.72 -16.93 -13.57
C ALA A 174 8.45 -16.98 -15.09
N THR A 175 8.29 -18.17 -15.68
CA THR A 175 8.01 -18.34 -17.11
C THR A 175 6.52 -18.33 -17.44
N ALA A 176 5.65 -18.47 -16.44
CA ALA A 176 4.19 -18.42 -16.62
C ALA A 176 3.76 -16.99 -16.93
N PRO A 177 2.93 -16.74 -17.98
CA PRO A 177 2.46 -15.41 -18.33
C PRO A 177 1.84 -14.65 -17.14
N LEU A 178 1.05 -15.33 -16.32
CA LEU A 178 0.36 -14.76 -15.16
C LEU A 178 1.27 -14.56 -13.93
N ALA A 179 2.46 -15.15 -13.88
CA ALA A 179 3.27 -15.19 -12.66
C ALA A 179 3.60 -13.81 -12.07
N ARG A 180 3.94 -12.85 -12.93
CA ARG A 180 4.26 -11.49 -12.48
C ARG A 180 3.03 -10.78 -11.92
N TYR A 181 1.90 -10.88 -12.60
CA TYR A 181 0.63 -10.34 -12.09
C TYR A 181 0.25 -10.99 -10.76
N ALA A 182 0.34 -12.33 -10.71
CA ALA A 182 0.04 -13.09 -9.52
C ALA A 182 0.91 -12.64 -8.34
N ALA A 183 2.22 -12.53 -8.52
CA ALA A 183 3.15 -12.15 -7.46
C ALA A 183 2.88 -10.72 -6.93
N GLU A 184 2.50 -9.78 -7.79
CA GLU A 184 2.30 -8.37 -7.46
C GLU A 184 0.92 -8.07 -6.86
N TYR A 185 -0.15 -8.73 -7.35
CA TYR A 185 -1.52 -8.30 -7.05
C TYR A 185 -2.40 -9.29 -6.30
N TRP A 186 -1.97 -10.54 -6.06
CA TRP A 186 -2.81 -11.51 -5.35
C TRP A 186 -3.24 -11.03 -3.96
N VAL A 187 -2.34 -10.34 -3.24
CA VAL A 187 -2.61 -9.76 -1.92
C VAL A 187 -3.74 -8.72 -2.00
N THR A 188 -3.70 -7.85 -3.00
CA THR A 188 -4.73 -6.83 -3.21
C THR A 188 -6.11 -7.45 -3.46
N HIS A 189 -6.18 -8.52 -4.24
CA HIS A 189 -7.41 -9.27 -4.46
C HIS A 189 -7.89 -9.97 -3.19
N ALA A 190 -6.97 -10.56 -2.41
CA ALA A 190 -7.30 -11.23 -1.16
C ALA A 190 -7.79 -10.28 -0.05
N HIS A 191 -7.50 -8.98 -0.15
CA HIS A 191 -8.01 -7.96 0.80
C HIS A 191 -9.45 -7.52 0.56
N VAL A 192 -10.07 -7.93 -0.53
CA VAL A 192 -11.50 -7.70 -0.71
C VAL A 192 -12.26 -8.54 0.33
N GLU A 193 -13.37 -7.99 0.84
CA GLU A 193 -14.17 -8.57 1.91
C GLU A 193 -14.43 -10.07 1.69
N ASP A 194 -14.18 -10.90 2.72
CA ASP A 194 -14.33 -12.36 2.74
C ASP A 194 -13.45 -13.18 1.76
N VAL A 195 -12.69 -12.56 0.86
CA VAL A 195 -11.86 -13.30 -0.11
C VAL A 195 -10.74 -14.07 0.59
N ALA A 196 -10.05 -13.47 1.57
CA ALA A 196 -8.95 -14.14 2.29
C ALA A 196 -9.39 -15.46 2.93
N SER A 197 -10.59 -15.50 3.53
CA SER A 197 -11.15 -16.71 4.13
C SER A 197 -11.45 -17.81 3.08
N ARG A 198 -11.88 -17.40 1.89
CA ARG A 198 -12.19 -18.32 0.78
C ARG A 198 -10.93 -18.92 0.12
N VAL A 199 -9.78 -18.23 0.21
CA VAL A 199 -8.51 -18.70 -0.36
C VAL A 199 -7.52 -19.19 0.72
N CYS A 200 -7.98 -19.40 1.94
CA CYS A 200 -7.19 -19.75 3.11
C CYS A 200 -6.26 -20.96 2.86
N ASP A 201 -6.78 -22.06 2.27
CA ASP A 201 -5.98 -23.25 1.95
C ASP A 201 -4.77 -22.92 1.05
N GLY A 202 -4.95 -22.00 0.10
CA GLY A 202 -3.86 -21.54 -0.78
C GLY A 202 -2.83 -20.73 -0.02
N MET A 203 -3.29 -19.86 0.88
CA MET A 203 -2.42 -19.05 1.72
C MET A 203 -1.64 -19.92 2.71
N GLU A 204 -2.29 -20.91 3.36
CA GLU A 204 -1.61 -21.83 4.27
C GLU A 204 -0.47 -22.58 3.57
N ARG A 205 -0.69 -23.01 2.32
CA ARG A 205 0.37 -23.68 1.54
C ARG A 205 1.47 -22.72 1.09
N LEU A 206 1.12 -21.47 0.74
CA LEU A 206 2.10 -20.45 0.35
C LEU A 206 3.02 -20.07 1.52
N PHE A 207 2.43 -19.93 2.71
CA PHE A 207 3.14 -19.57 3.94
C PHE A 207 3.69 -20.77 4.73
N ASP A 208 3.60 -21.99 4.21
CA ASP A 208 4.20 -23.18 4.84
C ASP A 208 5.74 -23.08 4.79
N PRO A 209 6.44 -23.01 5.94
CA PRO A 209 7.89 -22.89 5.98
C PRO A 209 8.64 -24.11 5.42
N ASP A 210 7.98 -25.26 5.36
CA ASP A 210 8.55 -26.50 4.84
C ASP A 210 8.48 -26.59 3.31
N ARG A 211 7.91 -25.55 2.66
CA ARG A 211 7.72 -25.48 1.21
C ARG A 211 8.49 -24.29 0.58
N PRO A 212 8.93 -24.42 -0.66
CA PRO A 212 9.71 -23.38 -1.32
C PRO A 212 8.86 -22.21 -1.87
N TYR A 213 7.53 -22.27 -1.76
CA TYR A 213 6.60 -21.36 -2.43
C TYR A 213 6.76 -19.90 -1.99
N LEU A 214 6.88 -19.66 -0.68
CA LEU A 214 7.10 -18.31 -0.14
C LEU A 214 8.38 -17.70 -0.70
N SER A 215 9.47 -18.46 -0.69
CA SER A 215 10.77 -17.98 -1.20
C SER A 215 10.75 -17.75 -2.72
N ALA A 216 9.98 -18.53 -3.47
CA ALA A 216 9.78 -18.34 -4.90
C ALA A 216 8.96 -17.07 -5.17
N TRP A 217 7.86 -16.85 -4.43
CA TRP A 217 7.05 -15.63 -4.55
C TRP A 217 7.87 -14.38 -4.25
N VAL A 218 8.59 -14.35 -3.13
CA VAL A 218 9.41 -13.18 -2.73
C VAL A 218 10.53 -12.89 -3.74
N LYS A 219 11.08 -13.90 -4.43
CA LYS A 219 12.05 -13.70 -5.52
C LYS A 219 11.40 -13.08 -6.77
N LEU A 220 10.13 -13.36 -7.04
CA LEU A 220 9.39 -12.80 -8.18
C LEU A 220 8.99 -11.34 -7.92
N PHE A 221 8.59 -11.04 -6.69
CA PHE A 221 8.14 -9.73 -6.27
C PHE A 221 8.55 -9.47 -4.82
N ASP A 222 9.51 -8.58 -4.66
CA ASP A 222 9.97 -8.18 -3.33
C ASP A 222 9.02 -7.14 -2.73
N ILE A 223 8.11 -7.60 -1.88
CA ILE A 223 7.13 -6.76 -1.17
C ILE A 223 7.80 -5.81 -0.16
N ASP A 224 9.08 -6.04 0.17
CA ASP A 224 9.86 -5.25 1.11
C ASP A 224 10.65 -4.10 0.44
N THR A 225 10.60 -3.98 -0.89
CA THR A 225 11.26 -2.85 -1.57
C THR A 225 10.62 -1.53 -1.12
N HIS A 226 11.33 -0.83 -0.24
CA HIS A 226 10.97 0.51 0.15
C HIS A 226 11.43 1.50 -0.93
N PRO A 227 10.62 2.51 -1.33
CA PRO A 227 11.04 3.51 -2.32
C PRO A 227 12.34 4.25 -1.97
N TRP A 228 12.75 4.20 -0.71
CA TRP A 228 13.95 4.84 -0.17
C TRP A 228 15.16 3.90 -0.05
N SER A 229 15.01 2.60 -0.30
CA SER A 229 16.13 1.67 -0.29
C SER A 229 16.81 1.68 -1.66
N GLN A 230 17.84 2.54 -1.83
CA GLN A 230 18.72 2.50 -3.00
C GLN A 230 19.65 1.26 -3.01
N ASP A 231 19.60 0.43 -1.99
CA ASP A 231 20.40 -0.79 -1.88
C ASP A 231 19.64 -1.99 -2.44
N SER A 232 19.60 -2.07 -3.76
CA SER A 232 19.12 -3.25 -4.51
C SER A 232 19.97 -4.51 -4.30
N GLN A 233 20.92 -4.51 -3.36
CA GLN A 233 21.78 -5.66 -3.02
C GLN A 233 21.44 -6.33 -1.68
N MET A 234 20.39 -5.95 -1.00
CA MET A 234 19.95 -6.73 0.15
C MET A 234 19.30 -8.02 -0.33
N LYS A 235 20.18 -9.00 -0.61
CA LYS A 235 19.78 -10.38 -0.81
C LYS A 235 18.87 -10.76 0.36
N ILE A 236 17.62 -11.08 0.03
CA ILE A 236 16.69 -11.77 0.93
C ILE A 236 17.51 -12.88 1.57
N GLN A 237 17.76 -12.77 2.89
CA GLN A 237 18.39 -13.87 3.60
C GLN A 237 17.47 -15.07 3.43
N ALA A 238 18.00 -16.13 2.89
CA ALA A 238 17.31 -17.41 2.79
C ALA A 238 16.79 -17.77 4.19
N GLY A 239 15.46 -17.73 4.38
CA GLY A 239 14.84 -17.98 5.69
C GLY A 239 13.88 -16.90 6.18
N ALA A 240 13.38 -16.03 5.28
CA ALA A 240 12.35 -15.07 5.67
C ALA A 240 11.15 -15.79 6.30
N ALA A 241 10.86 -15.48 7.57
CA ALA A 241 9.82 -16.17 8.30
C ALA A 241 8.44 -15.93 7.67
N PRO A 242 7.63 -16.95 7.44
CA PRO A 242 6.29 -16.82 6.88
C PRO A 242 5.43 -15.81 7.63
N LEU A 243 5.55 -15.78 8.96
CA LEU A 243 4.84 -14.85 9.83
C LEU A 243 5.15 -13.38 9.50
N TYR A 244 6.40 -13.07 9.11
CA TYR A 244 6.79 -11.72 8.71
C TYR A 244 6.00 -11.26 7.46
N TYR A 245 5.89 -12.11 6.44
CA TYR A 245 5.17 -11.79 5.21
C TYR A 245 3.66 -11.78 5.39
N ALA A 246 3.10 -12.69 6.18
CA ALA A 246 1.68 -12.65 6.55
C ALA A 246 1.34 -11.34 7.28
N ALA A 247 2.21 -10.90 8.19
CA ALA A 247 2.07 -9.64 8.91
C ALA A 247 2.26 -8.42 7.98
N ARG A 248 3.20 -8.49 7.05
CA ARG A 248 3.44 -7.44 6.04
C ARG A 248 2.23 -7.25 5.13
N CYS A 249 1.58 -8.35 4.76
CA CYS A 249 0.36 -8.34 3.96
C CYS A 249 -0.91 -8.00 4.75
N GLY A 250 -0.89 -7.98 6.08
CA GLY A 250 -2.06 -7.66 6.90
C GLY A 250 -3.06 -8.82 7.08
N PHE A 251 -2.67 -10.06 6.79
CA PHE A 251 -3.50 -11.24 6.96
C PHE A 251 -3.51 -11.70 8.41
N HIS A 252 -4.44 -11.14 9.21
CA HIS A 252 -4.42 -11.35 10.66
C HIS A 252 -4.74 -12.80 11.06
N GLU A 253 -5.71 -13.46 10.43
CA GLU A 253 -6.05 -14.86 10.70
C GLU A 253 -4.88 -15.79 10.37
N MET A 254 -4.21 -15.55 9.25
CA MET A 254 -3.02 -16.27 8.86
C MET A 254 -1.86 -16.02 9.83
N ALA A 255 -1.67 -14.79 10.29
CA ALA A 255 -0.66 -14.46 11.28
C ALA A 255 -0.93 -15.17 12.61
N GLU A 256 -2.19 -15.22 13.08
CA GLU A 256 -2.58 -16.00 14.28
C GLU A 256 -2.32 -17.49 14.09
N HIS A 257 -2.70 -18.07 12.97
CA HIS A 257 -2.45 -19.47 12.65
C HIS A 257 -0.94 -19.78 12.69
N LEU A 258 -0.12 -18.93 12.06
CA LEU A 258 1.33 -19.12 12.01
C LEU A 258 2.00 -18.97 13.38
N VAL A 259 1.57 -18.04 14.21
CA VAL A 259 2.09 -17.87 15.58
C VAL A 259 1.78 -19.11 16.43
N LEU A 260 0.56 -19.64 16.34
CA LEU A 260 0.16 -20.81 17.11
C LEU A 260 0.92 -22.07 16.66
N ARG A 261 1.14 -22.22 15.37
CA ARG A 261 1.79 -23.40 14.78
C ARG A 261 3.31 -23.34 14.85
N TYR A 262 3.89 -22.14 14.74
CA TYR A 262 5.33 -21.88 14.65
C TYR A 262 5.75 -20.74 15.59
N PRO A 263 5.62 -20.89 16.92
CA PRO A 263 5.86 -19.81 17.89
C PRO A 263 7.29 -19.25 17.85
N GLN A 264 8.25 -20.03 17.31
CA GLN A 264 9.64 -19.57 17.13
C GLN A 264 9.77 -18.37 16.18
N TYR A 265 8.78 -18.12 15.32
CA TYR A 265 8.81 -16.98 14.40
C TYR A 265 8.25 -15.68 14.99
N THR A 266 7.62 -15.72 16.19
CA THR A 266 6.97 -14.54 16.79
C THR A 266 7.94 -13.36 16.93
N ASN A 267 9.15 -13.63 17.43
CA ASN A 267 10.19 -12.61 17.63
C ASN A 267 11.39 -12.80 16.68
N ALA A 268 11.25 -13.65 15.66
CA ALA A 268 12.32 -13.85 14.67
C ALA A 268 12.51 -12.58 13.82
N ILE A 269 13.78 -12.18 13.68
CA ILE A 269 14.14 -11.06 12.79
C ILE A 269 14.14 -11.59 11.36
N SER A 270 13.35 -10.93 10.50
CA SER A 270 13.16 -11.29 9.09
C SER A 270 12.93 -10.05 8.24
N GLY A 271 13.17 -10.17 6.95
CA GLY A 271 12.88 -9.11 5.98
C GLY A 271 13.57 -7.77 6.27
N ALA A 272 13.02 -6.69 5.70
CA ALA A 272 13.63 -5.37 5.75
C ALA A 272 13.39 -4.63 7.09
N SER A 273 12.28 -4.89 7.77
CA SER A 273 11.88 -4.10 8.95
C SER A 273 12.35 -4.70 10.28
N GLY A 274 12.51 -6.02 10.38
CA GLY A 274 12.85 -6.70 11.61
C GLY A 274 11.91 -7.86 11.93
N THR A 275 11.15 -7.82 13.04
CA THR A 275 10.17 -8.86 13.39
C THR A 275 8.84 -8.66 12.66
N ALA A 276 7.93 -9.64 12.78
CA ALA A 276 6.55 -9.53 12.29
C ALA A 276 5.81 -8.31 12.87
N LEU A 277 6.07 -7.98 14.15
CA LEU A 277 5.47 -6.81 14.81
C LEU A 277 5.97 -5.49 14.18
N HIS A 278 7.24 -5.41 13.79
CA HIS A 278 7.79 -4.23 13.10
C HIS A 278 7.09 -3.98 11.77
N THR A 279 6.99 -5.00 10.92
CA THR A 279 6.39 -4.83 9.60
C THR A 279 4.90 -4.55 9.67
N ALA A 280 4.15 -5.19 10.60
CA ALA A 280 2.74 -4.89 10.85
C ALA A 280 2.53 -3.46 11.33
N SER A 281 3.42 -2.97 12.22
CA SER A 281 3.37 -1.61 12.75
C SER A 281 3.70 -0.56 11.68
N CYS A 282 4.70 -0.83 10.84
CA CYS A 282 5.07 0.01 9.71
C CYS A 282 3.97 0.09 8.63
N ALA A 283 3.22 -1.00 8.44
CA ALA A 283 2.15 -1.08 7.45
C ALA A 283 0.77 -0.65 7.98
N GLY A 284 0.61 -0.42 9.29
CA GLY A 284 -0.65 0.00 9.90
C GLY A 284 -1.67 -1.12 10.10
N HIS A 285 -1.25 -2.37 10.14
CA HIS A 285 -2.13 -3.51 10.27
C HIS A 285 -2.52 -3.79 11.73
N ILE A 286 -3.39 -2.94 12.30
CA ILE A 286 -3.77 -2.97 13.72
C ILE A 286 -4.28 -4.33 14.19
N ALA A 287 -5.04 -5.08 13.38
CA ALA A 287 -5.53 -6.40 13.74
C ALA A 287 -4.36 -7.37 13.96
N VAL A 288 -3.37 -7.38 13.05
CA VAL A 288 -2.15 -8.20 13.17
C VAL A 288 -1.33 -7.80 14.40
N VAL A 289 -1.14 -6.49 14.61
CA VAL A 289 -0.42 -5.96 15.79
C VAL A 289 -1.04 -6.48 17.07
N ARG A 290 -2.37 -6.39 17.22
CA ARG A 290 -3.09 -6.91 18.39
C ARG A 290 -2.91 -8.41 18.59
N SER A 291 -3.01 -9.20 17.52
CA SER A 291 -2.83 -10.65 17.58
C SER A 291 -1.40 -11.02 17.97
N LEU A 292 -0.39 -10.38 17.37
CA LEU A 292 1.02 -10.62 17.71
C LEU A 292 1.31 -10.30 19.18
N LEU A 293 0.85 -9.15 19.68
CA LEU A 293 1.04 -8.75 21.08
C LEU A 293 0.35 -9.71 22.06
N LYS A 294 -0.88 -10.14 21.77
CA LYS A 294 -1.59 -11.17 22.56
C LYS A 294 -0.84 -12.50 22.59
N CYS A 295 -0.14 -12.83 21.52
CA CYS A 295 0.65 -14.07 21.41
C CYS A 295 2.09 -13.92 21.94
N GLY A 296 2.43 -12.83 22.63
CA GLY A 296 3.72 -12.64 23.30
C GLY A 296 4.83 -12.11 22.40
N ALA A 297 4.48 -11.38 21.33
CA ALA A 297 5.48 -10.59 20.61
C ALA A 297 6.08 -9.54 21.55
N ASP A 298 7.40 -9.42 21.54
CA ASP A 298 8.11 -8.40 22.31
C ASP A 298 7.81 -7.02 21.71
N VAL A 299 7.14 -6.18 22.51
CA VAL A 299 6.65 -4.88 22.10
C VAL A 299 7.77 -3.89 21.74
N ASP A 300 8.93 -4.04 22.42
CA ASP A 300 10.13 -3.21 22.21
C ASP A 300 11.26 -4.01 21.53
N ALA A 301 10.93 -5.13 20.85
CA ALA A 301 11.93 -5.91 20.13
C ALA A 301 12.82 -4.99 19.27
N PRO A 302 14.13 -5.19 19.27
CA PRO A 302 15.02 -4.46 18.38
C PRO A 302 14.84 -4.95 16.94
N GLY A 303 14.44 -4.04 16.06
CA GLY A 303 14.33 -4.30 14.63
C GLY A 303 15.63 -4.00 13.90
N ARG A 304 15.54 -3.79 12.59
CA ARG A 304 16.65 -3.31 11.79
C ARG A 304 17.03 -1.90 12.23
N TRP A 305 18.32 -1.58 12.26
CA TRP A 305 18.88 -0.33 12.84
C TRP A 305 18.48 -0.09 14.30
N ASN A 306 18.12 -1.15 15.01
CA ASN A 306 17.69 -1.11 16.40
C ASN A 306 16.44 -0.23 16.64
N MET A 307 15.62 -0.03 15.61
CA MET A 307 14.35 0.68 15.76
C MET A 307 13.29 -0.23 16.39
N SER A 308 12.44 0.34 17.25
CA SER A 308 11.29 -0.37 17.84
C SER A 308 10.05 -0.32 16.92
N PRO A 309 9.07 -1.22 17.11
CA PRO A 309 7.78 -1.16 16.41
C PRO A 309 7.07 0.20 16.58
N LEU A 310 7.17 0.82 17.78
CA LEU A 310 6.60 2.12 18.08
C LEU A 310 7.23 3.25 17.24
N GLN A 311 8.55 3.19 17.01
CA GLN A 311 9.23 4.15 16.16
C GLN A 311 8.77 4.04 14.71
N LEU A 312 8.62 2.83 14.19
CA LEU A 312 8.12 2.61 12.83
C LEU A 312 6.66 3.09 12.66
N ALA A 313 5.78 2.77 13.60
CA ALA A 313 4.40 3.25 13.59
C ALA A 313 4.33 4.78 13.64
N SER A 314 5.20 5.42 14.46
CA SER A 314 5.28 6.87 14.60
C SER A 314 5.75 7.57 13.33
N THR A 315 6.63 6.93 12.55
CA THR A 315 7.11 7.43 11.26
C THR A 315 6.04 7.31 10.18
N SER A 316 5.26 6.22 10.20
CA SER A 316 4.26 5.90 9.19
C SER A 316 2.92 6.62 9.40
N GLY A 317 2.66 7.16 10.59
CA GLY A 317 1.46 7.97 10.85
C GLY A 317 0.24 7.18 11.35
N TYR A 318 0.40 5.93 11.80
CA TYR A 318 -0.70 5.08 12.27
C TYR A 318 -0.99 5.26 13.76
N VAL A 319 -1.92 6.14 14.09
CA VAL A 319 -2.27 6.54 15.48
C VAL A 319 -2.78 5.35 16.28
N ASP A 320 -3.69 4.56 15.72
CA ASP A 320 -4.29 3.39 16.34
C ASP A 320 -3.27 2.30 16.70
N VAL A 321 -2.26 2.13 15.85
CA VAL A 321 -1.12 1.22 16.12
C VAL A 321 -0.24 1.78 17.25
N VAL A 322 0.05 3.08 17.23
CA VAL A 322 0.82 3.75 18.30
C VAL A 322 0.12 3.59 19.65
N GLU A 323 -1.19 3.86 19.72
CA GLU A 323 -1.98 3.68 20.94
C GLU A 323 -1.94 2.23 21.41
N CYS A 324 -2.13 1.28 20.50
CA CYS A 324 -2.11 -0.14 20.83
C CYS A 324 -0.76 -0.60 21.38
N LEU A 325 0.36 -0.17 20.78
CA LEU A 325 1.70 -0.50 21.26
C LEU A 325 1.96 0.07 22.67
N LEU A 326 1.59 1.34 22.90
CA LEU A 326 1.70 1.99 24.21
C LEU A 326 0.82 1.33 25.27
N ASP A 327 -0.40 0.89 24.92
CA ASP A 327 -1.29 0.15 25.82
C ASP A 327 -0.72 -1.22 26.25
N HIS A 328 0.16 -1.79 25.41
CA HIS A 328 0.88 -3.04 25.71
C HIS A 328 2.28 -2.81 26.30
N GLY A 329 2.59 -1.57 26.71
CA GLY A 329 3.79 -1.25 27.47
C GLY A 329 5.02 -0.89 26.65
N ALA A 330 4.85 -0.50 25.37
CA ALA A 330 5.97 0.04 24.59
C ALA A 330 6.59 1.26 25.28
N ASP A 331 7.93 1.36 25.29
CA ASP A 331 8.62 2.52 25.85
C ASP A 331 8.49 3.75 24.94
N PRO A 332 7.74 4.81 25.35
CA PRO A 332 7.60 6.03 24.56
C PRO A 332 8.91 6.80 24.37
N ASN A 333 9.93 6.47 25.16
CA ASN A 333 11.26 7.09 25.12
C ASN A 333 12.33 6.17 24.55
N PHE A 334 11.93 5.05 23.92
CA PHE A 334 12.88 4.14 23.29
C PHE A 334 13.81 4.88 22.33
N ARG A 335 15.11 4.55 22.39
CA ARG A 335 16.15 5.19 21.55
C ARG A 335 16.85 4.12 20.73
N ASP A 336 16.95 4.35 19.43
CA ASP A 336 17.80 3.51 18.58
C ASP A 336 19.29 3.70 18.89
N ASP A 337 20.12 2.70 18.62
CA ASP A 337 21.57 2.78 18.87
C ASP A 337 22.32 3.63 17.84
N GLY A 338 21.69 3.93 16.72
CA GLY A 338 22.34 4.62 15.60
C GLY A 338 22.36 6.12 15.76
N ASN A 339 21.18 6.71 15.84
CA ASN A 339 20.97 8.15 15.86
C ASN A 339 20.35 8.66 17.16
N TYR A 340 19.95 7.76 18.07
CA TYR A 340 19.23 8.07 19.31
C TYR A 340 17.86 8.74 19.04
N PHE A 341 17.20 8.37 17.93
CA PHE A 341 15.88 8.90 17.64
C PHE A 341 14.85 8.32 18.60
N THR A 342 13.93 9.16 19.05
CA THR A 342 12.77 8.75 19.84
C THR A 342 11.51 8.69 18.95
N PRO A 343 10.46 7.92 19.35
CA PRO A 343 9.15 7.95 18.65
C PRO A 343 8.62 9.37 18.50
N LEU A 344 8.72 10.20 19.57
CA LEU A 344 8.26 11.58 19.57
C LEU A 344 9.00 12.44 18.53
N ARG A 345 10.33 12.27 18.44
CA ARG A 345 11.12 13.00 17.45
C ARG A 345 10.74 12.61 16.03
N LEU A 346 10.55 11.31 15.77
CA LEU A 346 10.14 10.83 14.45
C LEU A 346 8.74 11.34 14.08
N ALA A 347 7.76 11.25 14.97
CA ALA A 347 6.43 11.80 14.76
C ALA A 347 6.45 13.32 14.47
N ALA A 348 7.30 14.06 15.18
CA ALA A 348 7.46 15.51 14.99
C ALA A 348 8.09 15.83 13.62
N VAL A 349 9.11 15.09 13.18
CA VAL A 349 9.74 15.25 11.85
C VAL A 349 8.73 15.01 10.73
N TRP A 350 7.92 13.96 10.84
CA TRP A 350 6.92 13.59 9.82
C TRP A 350 5.62 14.39 9.93
N GLY A 351 5.49 15.26 10.94
CA GLY A 351 4.33 16.13 11.11
C GLY A 351 3.05 15.40 11.52
N CYS A 352 3.19 14.30 12.25
CA CYS A 352 2.07 13.47 12.72
C CYS A 352 1.53 14.03 14.04
N LEU A 353 0.72 15.10 13.97
CA LEU A 353 0.23 15.85 15.14
C LEU A 353 -0.48 14.97 16.18
N ASP A 354 -1.35 14.06 15.74
CA ASP A 354 -2.12 13.21 16.67
C ASP A 354 -1.19 12.21 17.38
N ILE A 355 -0.17 11.68 16.70
CA ILE A 355 0.83 10.81 17.32
C ILE A 355 1.69 11.60 18.32
N VAL A 356 2.11 12.83 17.97
CA VAL A 356 2.82 13.71 18.91
C VAL A 356 1.99 13.92 20.18
N ARG A 357 0.67 14.15 20.04
CA ARG A 357 -0.24 14.28 21.18
C ARG A 357 -0.28 13.02 22.03
N VAL A 358 -0.54 11.87 21.42
CA VAL A 358 -0.62 10.58 22.11
C VAL A 358 0.68 10.27 22.86
N LEU A 359 1.83 10.44 22.22
CA LEU A 359 3.13 10.17 22.83
C LEU A 359 3.38 11.07 24.05
N LEU A 360 3.07 12.36 23.96
CA LEU A 360 3.21 13.31 25.08
C LEU A 360 2.24 12.99 26.23
N GLU A 361 1.00 12.60 25.94
CA GLU A 361 0.03 12.14 26.93
C GLU A 361 0.48 10.85 27.63
N ARG A 362 1.29 10.04 26.94
CA ARG A 362 1.90 8.80 27.48
C ARG A 362 3.34 9.02 27.98
N HIS A 363 3.68 10.26 28.40
CA HIS A 363 4.93 10.61 29.08
C HIS A 363 6.20 10.52 28.21
N ALA A 364 6.11 10.66 26.89
CA ALA A 364 7.30 10.87 26.08
C ALA A 364 7.98 12.18 26.48
N ASP A 365 9.30 12.14 26.72
CA ASP A 365 10.09 13.32 27.08
C ASP A 365 10.38 14.19 25.85
N PRO A 366 9.86 15.43 25.76
CA PRO A 366 10.08 16.32 24.62
C PRO A 366 11.52 16.87 24.55
N ASN A 367 12.32 16.69 25.60
CA ASN A 367 13.68 17.22 25.72
C ASN A 367 14.77 16.19 25.42
N THR A 368 14.41 14.94 25.16
CA THR A 368 15.38 13.93 24.76
C THR A 368 16.11 14.36 23.49
N GLN A 369 17.45 14.30 23.53
CA GLN A 369 18.33 14.70 22.44
C GLN A 369 18.82 13.50 21.64
N ASP A 370 18.92 13.66 20.32
CA ASP A 370 19.61 12.72 19.43
C ASP A 370 21.14 12.88 19.51
N LYS A 371 21.88 12.13 18.72
CA LYS A 371 23.36 12.22 18.67
C LYS A 371 23.90 13.59 18.24
N ASP A 372 23.08 14.36 17.52
CA ASP A 372 23.43 15.73 17.11
C ASP A 372 22.97 16.78 18.15
N GLY A 373 22.50 16.36 19.32
CA GLY A 373 21.99 17.22 20.37
C GLY A 373 20.59 17.79 20.07
N ARG A 374 19.86 17.25 19.07
CA ARG A 374 18.59 17.77 18.60
C ARG A 374 17.43 17.14 19.34
N THR A 375 16.49 17.96 19.79
CA THR A 375 15.21 17.53 20.37
C THR A 375 14.15 17.31 19.28
N ALA A 376 12.96 16.82 19.68
CA ALA A 376 11.81 16.71 18.78
C ALA A 376 11.47 18.05 18.09
N MET A 377 11.59 19.16 18.81
CA MET A 377 11.36 20.51 18.26
C MET A 377 12.37 20.88 17.17
N HIS A 378 13.65 20.59 17.35
CA HIS A 378 14.65 20.77 16.30
C HIS A 378 14.35 19.90 15.07
N GLY A 379 13.94 18.64 15.29
CA GLY A 379 13.57 17.71 14.21
C GLY A 379 12.43 18.25 13.36
N ALA A 380 11.36 18.72 13.98
CA ALA A 380 10.22 19.33 13.30
C ALA A 380 10.58 20.51 12.41
N LEU A 381 11.58 21.32 12.86
CA LEU A 381 11.99 22.53 12.14
C LEU A 381 12.99 22.28 11.02
N LEU A 382 13.84 21.25 11.14
CA LEU A 382 14.87 20.94 10.15
C LEU A 382 14.35 20.12 8.96
N TYR A 383 13.52 19.12 9.23
CA TYR A 383 13.17 18.08 8.27
C TYR A 383 11.69 18.08 7.89
N GLY A 384 10.90 19.03 8.40
CA GLY A 384 9.46 19.06 8.22
C GLY A 384 8.99 18.85 6.78
N VAL A 385 7.97 18.02 6.62
CA VAL A 385 7.35 17.73 5.32
C VAL A 385 6.41 18.88 4.93
N PRO A 386 6.43 19.39 3.69
CA PRO A 386 5.52 20.46 3.26
C PRO A 386 4.05 20.15 3.56
N LYS A 387 3.25 21.17 3.87
CA LYS A 387 1.79 21.10 4.10
C LYS A 387 1.34 20.40 5.40
N ARG A 388 2.18 20.27 6.42
CA ARG A 388 1.81 19.77 7.74
C ARG A 388 1.65 20.92 8.75
N ASP A 389 0.88 20.70 9.81
CA ASP A 389 0.57 21.73 10.80
C ASP A 389 1.64 21.83 11.91
N TYR A 390 2.85 22.19 11.51
CA TYR A 390 3.99 22.33 12.42
C TYR A 390 3.79 23.38 13.53
N PRO A 391 3.14 24.53 13.31
CA PRO A 391 2.83 25.44 14.41
C PRO A 391 2.08 24.79 15.56
N GLN A 392 1.13 23.89 15.29
CA GLN A 392 0.40 23.16 16.34
C GLN A 392 1.31 22.15 17.05
N ILE A 393 2.18 21.44 16.31
CA ILE A 393 3.18 20.53 16.90
C ILE A 393 4.09 21.31 17.87
N ILE A 394 4.60 22.46 17.46
CA ILE A 394 5.46 23.29 18.33
C ILE A 394 4.70 23.77 19.59
N ARG A 395 3.44 24.24 19.43
CA ARG A 395 2.60 24.61 20.59
C ARG A 395 2.40 23.43 21.54
N LEU A 396 2.19 22.23 21.00
CA LEU A 396 1.94 21.03 21.78
C LEU A 396 3.21 20.62 22.54
N LEU A 397 4.37 20.59 21.88
CA LEU A 397 5.66 20.31 22.51
C LEU A 397 5.93 21.30 23.68
N LEU A 398 5.72 22.59 23.46
CA LEU A 398 5.90 23.63 24.48
C LEU A 398 4.92 23.47 25.64
N LYS A 399 3.65 23.13 25.37
CA LYS A 399 2.63 22.83 26.39
C LYS A 399 3.07 21.70 27.33
N TYR A 400 3.78 20.70 26.79
CA TYR A 400 4.28 19.55 27.55
C TYR A 400 5.74 19.72 28.05
N GLY A 401 6.23 20.97 28.10
CA GLY A 401 7.50 21.28 28.78
C GLY A 401 8.75 21.15 27.91
N ALA A 402 8.61 21.18 26.57
CA ALA A 402 9.77 21.27 25.71
C ALA A 402 10.57 22.57 26.01
N ASN A 403 11.88 22.44 26.15
CA ASN A 403 12.77 23.58 26.34
C ASN A 403 12.87 24.40 25.04
N VAL A 404 12.29 25.59 25.03
CA VAL A 404 12.29 26.50 23.89
C VAL A 404 13.70 26.95 23.49
N ASN A 405 14.66 26.91 24.44
CA ASN A 405 16.06 27.31 24.29
C ASN A 405 17.02 26.10 24.26
N ALA A 406 16.51 24.90 24.00
CA ALA A 406 17.34 23.71 23.81
C ALA A 406 18.41 24.00 22.73
N ARG A 407 19.64 23.53 22.95
CA ARG A 407 20.75 23.74 22.01
C ARG A 407 21.16 22.39 21.38
N ASP A 408 21.34 22.40 20.07
CA ASP A 408 21.97 21.27 19.36
C ASP A 408 23.52 21.33 19.53
N ASN A 409 24.21 20.33 18.96
CA ASN A 409 25.70 20.30 19.06
C ASN A 409 26.38 21.47 18.37
N LEU A 410 25.71 22.19 17.47
CA LEU A 410 26.16 23.44 16.87
C LEU A 410 25.69 24.68 17.70
N ARG A 411 25.25 24.45 18.94
CA ARG A 411 24.68 25.46 19.85
C ARG A 411 23.45 26.19 19.31
N ARG A 412 22.82 25.71 18.21
CA ARG A 412 21.64 26.32 17.61
C ARG A 412 20.41 26.03 18.46
N THR A 413 19.62 27.05 18.71
CA THR A 413 18.28 26.91 19.32
C THR A 413 17.21 26.70 18.22
N PRO A 414 15.99 26.30 18.59
CA PRO A 414 14.86 26.26 17.64
C PRO A 414 14.69 27.59 16.90
N LEU A 415 14.89 28.71 17.56
CA LEU A 415 14.78 30.05 16.94
C LEU A 415 15.84 30.29 15.86
N HIS A 416 17.06 29.79 16.01
CA HIS A 416 18.10 29.82 14.96
C HIS A 416 17.65 29.03 13.72
N LEU A 417 17.03 27.84 13.91
CA LEU A 417 16.61 27.02 12.80
C LEU A 417 15.48 27.66 11.99
N VAL A 418 14.51 28.28 12.67
CA VAL A 418 13.44 29.02 11.99
C VAL A 418 13.96 30.22 11.23
N SER A 419 14.99 30.88 11.77
CA SER A 419 15.58 32.14 11.22
C SER A 419 16.51 31.85 10.03
N GLY A 420 17.20 30.72 10.01
CA GLY A 420 18.16 30.35 8.97
C GLY A 420 17.53 29.75 7.69
N SER A 421 18.38 29.50 6.70
CA SER A 421 18.00 28.87 5.43
C SER A 421 17.70 27.36 5.55
N LEU A 422 18.11 26.74 6.65
CA LEU A 422 18.02 25.30 6.86
C LEU A 422 16.59 24.77 6.94
N SER A 423 15.62 25.60 7.32
CA SER A 423 14.20 25.23 7.37
C SER A 423 13.44 25.57 6.07
N SER A 424 14.09 25.41 4.91
CA SER A 424 13.55 25.75 3.59
C SER A 424 12.27 24.99 3.22
N ASN A 425 11.97 23.87 3.89
CA ASN A 425 10.78 23.07 3.63
C ASN A 425 9.48 23.73 4.11
N HIS A 426 9.57 24.71 5.04
CA HIS A 426 8.41 25.44 5.52
C HIS A 426 8.26 26.77 4.78
N GLY A 427 7.05 27.07 4.30
CA GLY A 427 6.75 28.37 3.71
C GLY A 427 6.97 29.54 4.70
N LEU A 428 7.30 30.73 4.21
CA LEU A 428 7.61 31.90 5.04
C LEU A 428 6.53 32.23 6.08
N SER A 429 5.24 32.09 5.71
CA SER A 429 4.12 32.34 6.64
C SER A 429 4.12 31.41 7.84
N VAL A 430 4.39 30.12 7.61
CA VAL A 430 4.48 29.10 8.67
C VAL A 430 5.68 29.37 9.57
N ARG A 431 6.82 29.72 9.00
CA ARG A 431 8.03 30.06 9.75
C ARG A 431 7.85 31.31 10.62
N LEU A 432 7.18 32.34 10.11
CA LEU A 432 6.82 33.52 10.86
C LEU A 432 5.89 33.20 12.05
N GLU A 433 4.91 32.34 11.83
CA GLU A 433 4.03 31.88 12.91
C GLU A 433 4.80 31.11 13.98
N ILE A 434 5.66 30.17 13.58
CA ILE A 434 6.51 29.41 14.51
C ILE A 434 7.44 30.33 15.27
N ALA A 435 8.11 31.31 14.61
CA ALA A 435 8.96 32.27 15.28
C ALA A 435 8.20 33.06 16.35
N ARG A 436 6.98 33.51 16.06
CA ARG A 436 6.12 34.18 17.05
C ARG A 436 5.76 33.26 18.23
N ILE A 437 5.43 31.99 17.97
CA ILE A 437 5.16 31.03 19.04
C ILE A 437 6.37 30.88 19.96
N LEU A 438 7.58 30.67 19.39
CA LEU A 438 8.82 30.53 20.17
C LEU A 438 9.10 31.75 21.01
N LEU A 439 9.00 32.98 20.44
CA LEU A 439 9.19 34.22 21.14
C LEU A 439 8.20 34.44 22.29
N LEU A 440 6.92 34.11 22.08
CA LEU A 440 5.88 34.17 23.13
C LEU A 440 6.17 33.22 24.29
N HIS A 441 6.91 32.13 24.06
CA HIS A 441 7.33 31.18 25.11
C HIS A 441 8.75 31.43 25.65
N GLY A 442 9.33 32.61 25.39
CA GLY A 442 10.60 33.00 25.97
C GLY A 442 11.85 32.51 25.23
N ALA A 443 11.75 32.35 23.89
CA ALA A 443 12.94 32.05 23.10
C ALA A 443 13.97 33.21 23.24
N ASP A 444 15.21 32.84 23.50
CA ASP A 444 16.33 33.78 23.66
C ASP A 444 16.78 34.33 22.29
N VAL A 445 16.48 35.61 22.04
CA VAL A 445 16.85 36.30 20.80
C VAL A 445 18.35 36.63 20.71
N GLY A 446 19.03 36.64 21.86
CA GLY A 446 20.47 36.90 21.99
C GLY A 446 21.33 35.63 22.04
N ALA A 447 20.71 34.45 21.97
CA ALA A 447 21.46 33.19 21.94
C ALA A 447 22.43 33.18 20.76
N GLU A 448 23.66 32.71 20.99
CA GLU A 448 24.70 32.58 19.97
C GLU A 448 24.91 31.11 19.62
N ASP A 449 25.00 30.82 18.31
CA ASP A 449 25.40 29.51 17.78
C ASP A 449 26.92 29.27 17.89
N GLU A 450 27.45 28.19 17.34
CA GLU A 450 28.87 27.85 17.36
C GLU A 450 29.73 28.91 16.62
N GLU A 451 29.17 29.59 15.62
CA GLU A 451 29.84 30.64 14.84
C GLU A 451 29.67 32.04 15.48
N GLY A 452 29.06 32.12 16.66
CA GLY A 452 28.75 33.38 17.37
C GLY A 452 27.63 34.19 16.73
N ARG A 453 26.79 33.59 15.89
CA ARG A 453 25.67 34.26 15.22
C ARG A 453 24.40 34.15 16.06
N THR A 454 23.69 35.25 16.18
CA THR A 454 22.35 35.29 16.77
C THR A 454 21.28 34.87 15.74
N PRO A 455 20.04 34.48 16.15
CA PRO A 455 18.94 34.24 15.24
C PRO A 455 18.68 35.40 14.27
N LEU A 456 18.82 36.65 14.72
CA LEU A 456 18.66 37.82 13.86
C LEU A 456 19.74 37.89 12.76
N GLN A 457 20.99 37.63 13.11
CA GLN A 457 22.09 37.61 12.13
C GLN A 457 21.89 36.46 11.14
N GLY A 458 21.37 35.28 11.59
CA GLY A 458 20.99 34.18 10.74
C GLY A 458 19.88 34.53 9.75
N ALA A 459 18.86 35.27 10.20
CA ALA A 459 17.76 35.73 9.34
C ALA A 459 18.25 36.75 8.29
N LEU A 460 19.14 37.66 8.65
CA LEU A 460 19.74 38.64 7.73
C LEU A 460 20.62 37.96 6.67
N ALA A 461 21.48 37.04 7.11
CA ALA A 461 22.33 36.24 6.21
C ALA A 461 21.56 35.36 5.22
N SER A 462 20.35 34.95 5.59
CA SER A 462 19.46 34.11 4.78
C SER A 462 18.42 34.93 4.01
N GLU A 463 18.53 36.26 3.99
CA GLU A 463 17.61 37.18 3.31
C GLU A 463 16.13 37.03 3.74
N GLN A 464 15.88 36.60 4.99
CA GLN A 464 14.55 36.40 5.55
C GLN A 464 14.01 37.70 6.19
N ALA A 465 13.71 38.71 5.34
CA ALA A 465 13.32 40.06 5.78
C ALA A 465 12.19 40.07 6.81
N GLY A 466 11.14 39.27 6.63
CA GLY A 466 10.00 39.21 7.55
C GLY A 466 10.35 38.67 8.93
N ILE A 467 11.24 37.66 9.01
CA ILE A 467 11.71 37.12 10.28
C ILE A 467 12.72 38.09 10.93
N ALA A 468 13.62 38.69 10.15
CA ALA A 468 14.57 39.70 10.65
C ALA A 468 13.85 40.91 11.26
N GLN A 469 12.79 41.41 10.60
CA GLN A 469 11.94 42.48 11.15
C GLN A 469 11.30 42.07 12.48
N LEU A 470 10.67 40.87 12.54
CA LEU A 470 10.06 40.35 13.76
C LEU A 470 11.06 40.27 14.92
N LEU A 471 12.26 39.75 14.68
CA LEU A 471 13.31 39.62 15.69
C LEU A 471 13.83 40.98 16.12
N SER A 472 14.01 41.95 15.21
CA SER A 472 14.45 43.33 15.54
C SER A 472 13.46 44.05 16.47
N GLU A 473 12.14 43.84 16.26
CA GLU A 473 11.10 44.39 17.13
C GLU A 473 11.14 43.81 18.55
N TYR A 474 11.54 42.53 18.69
CA TYR A 474 11.72 41.87 19.99
C TYR A 474 13.03 42.26 20.70
N CYS A 475 14.12 42.50 19.98
CA CYS A 475 15.39 42.99 20.55
C CYS A 475 15.29 44.43 21.11
N SER A 476 14.29 45.19 20.66
CA SER A 476 14.08 46.59 21.05
C SER A 476 13.23 46.74 22.29
N LYS A 477 12.62 45.67 22.80
CA LYS A 477 11.80 45.64 24.01
C LYS A 477 12.58 45.10 25.21
#